data_a118acbccc4e2f341d0bbe3a1704575c
#
_entry.id   a118acbccc4e2f341d0bbe3a1704575c
#
_cell.length_a   1.000
_cell.length_b   1.000
_cell.length_c   1.000
_cell.angle_alpha   90.00
_cell.angle_beta   90.00
_cell.angle_gamma   90.00
#
_symmetry.space_group_name_H-M   'P 1'
#
loop_
_entity.id
_entity.type
_entity.pdbx_description
1 polymer ?
#
loop_
_entity_poly.entity_id
_entity_poly.type
_entity_poly.pdbx_seq_one_letter_code
_entity_poly.pdbx_strand_id
1 'polypeptide(L)'
;MLTLIAGIDEFKGEWRALGDLGRETLRSLRRIATIESAGSSTRIEGAKLSDSEVETLIGDLGKESFQSRDEQEVAGYAYVMDSVQTTWQDLRISENILFQLHRDLLRYSDKDERHRGQWKTLDNHVAAFDAEGQQIGIVFETASPFETSQLMEFLLNWNTKEEADPILHPLLRIAIFNVVFLAIHPFQDGNGRLSRVLTNLMLLRSGYTYASYASLESVVEHNKEAYYLALRRTQISFGKTSDWEPWVIFFLRAMKSQIGRLKERLERSRETPSVSPISDNLSPLAGRLLDLLKTQGSLTVREAVEQLNANRNTLKDKFTELVESGHAERRGKGRGAYYRALPG
;
A
#
# COMPACT_ATOMS: atom_id res chain seq x y z
N MET A 1 -1.27 -26.66 -3.96
CA MET A 1 -1.60 -25.85 -2.77
C MET A 1 -0.55 -26.01 -1.68
N LEU A 2 -0.33 -27.20 -1.10
CA LEU A 2 0.63 -27.43 0.00
C LEU A 2 2.05 -26.91 -0.29
N THR A 3 2.59 -27.14 -1.49
CA THR A 3 3.92 -26.65 -1.89
C THR A 3 4.02 -25.11 -1.87
N LEU A 4 2.92 -24.40 -2.20
CA LEU A 4 2.88 -22.94 -2.16
C LEU A 4 2.90 -22.46 -0.71
N ILE A 5 2.09 -23.06 0.16
CA ILE A 5 2.04 -22.74 1.59
C ILE A 5 3.41 -22.99 2.23
N ALA A 6 4.00 -24.17 2.01
CA ALA A 6 5.31 -24.51 2.55
C ALA A 6 6.39 -23.49 2.16
N GLY A 7 6.46 -23.10 0.89
CA GLY A 7 7.46 -22.11 0.45
C GLY A 7 7.21 -20.68 0.98
N ILE A 8 5.96 -20.32 1.26
CA ILE A 8 5.63 -19.03 1.90
C ILE A 8 6.03 -19.06 3.39
N ASP A 9 5.78 -20.18 4.07
CA ASP A 9 6.14 -20.35 5.49
C ASP A 9 7.65 -20.48 5.69
N GLU A 10 8.36 -21.14 4.76
CA GLU A 10 9.81 -21.17 4.73
C GLU A 10 10.38 -19.75 4.70
N PHE A 11 9.88 -18.90 3.77
CA PHE A 11 10.30 -17.51 3.71
C PHE A 11 9.92 -16.71 4.97
N LYS A 12 8.77 -16.98 5.57
CA LYS A 12 8.39 -16.38 6.87
C LYS A 12 9.43 -16.71 7.95
N GLY A 13 9.94 -17.93 7.96
CA GLY A 13 11.04 -18.36 8.84
C GLY A 13 12.36 -17.66 8.50
N GLU A 14 12.75 -17.64 7.22
CA GLU A 14 13.93 -16.92 6.72
C GLU A 14 13.89 -15.44 7.12
N TRP A 15 12.74 -14.78 6.91
CA TRP A 15 12.55 -13.37 7.24
C TRP A 15 12.78 -13.06 8.73
N ARG A 16 12.27 -13.92 9.61
CA ARG A 16 12.51 -13.81 11.06
C ARG A 16 13.98 -14.00 11.44
N ALA A 17 14.67 -14.88 10.75
CA ALA A 17 16.08 -15.19 10.99
C ALA A 17 17.03 -14.13 10.41
N LEU A 18 16.58 -13.30 9.46
CA LEU A 18 17.38 -12.20 8.88
C LEU A 18 17.82 -11.13 9.90
N GLY A 19 17.27 -11.17 11.12
CA GLY A 19 17.67 -10.48 12.37
C GLY A 19 18.02 -8.99 12.26
N ASP A 20 19.08 -8.65 11.54
CA ASP A 20 19.63 -7.29 11.46
C ASP A 20 19.71 -6.76 10.02
N LEU A 21 18.57 -6.64 9.35
CA LEU A 21 18.48 -5.66 8.28
C LEU A 21 18.55 -4.27 8.92
N GLY A 22 19.54 -3.46 8.54
CA GLY A 22 19.71 -2.12 9.09
C GLY A 22 18.39 -1.33 9.07
N ARG A 23 18.14 -0.54 10.11
CA ARG A 23 16.89 0.23 10.26
C ARG A 23 16.56 1.08 9.04
N GLU A 24 17.59 1.59 8.37
CA GLU A 24 17.46 2.41 7.15
C GLU A 24 16.94 1.58 5.97
N THR A 25 17.48 0.39 5.74
CA THR A 25 17.00 -0.54 4.71
C THR A 25 15.52 -0.90 4.93
N LEU A 26 15.13 -1.19 6.17
CA LEU A 26 13.74 -1.48 6.51
C LEU A 26 12.81 -0.28 6.29
N ARG A 27 13.25 0.94 6.64
CA ARG A 27 12.49 2.17 6.38
C ARG A 27 12.30 2.40 4.88
N SER A 28 13.37 2.26 4.10
CA SER A 28 13.32 2.41 2.65
C SER A 28 12.38 1.39 2.00
N LEU A 29 12.50 0.11 2.35
CA LEU A 29 11.61 -0.94 1.85
C LEU A 29 10.15 -0.68 2.21
N ARG A 30 9.86 -0.27 3.46
CA ARG A 30 8.51 0.08 3.90
C ARG A 30 7.96 1.25 3.11
N ARG A 31 8.74 2.33 2.92
CA ARG A 31 8.32 3.49 2.14
C ARG A 31 7.95 3.10 0.70
N ILE A 32 8.80 2.33 0.03
CA ILE A 32 8.54 1.84 -1.33
C ILE A 32 7.25 0.99 -1.35
N ALA A 33 7.11 0.05 -0.41
CA ALA A 33 5.93 -0.79 -0.32
C ALA A 33 4.64 0.03 -0.08
N THR A 34 4.70 1.08 0.75
CA THR A 34 3.53 1.96 0.99
C THR A 34 3.13 2.72 -0.26
N ILE A 35 4.10 3.29 -1.00
CA ILE A 35 3.83 4.00 -2.27
C ILE A 35 3.20 3.05 -3.29
N GLU A 36 3.80 1.88 -3.50
CA GLU A 36 3.27 0.86 -4.41
C GLU A 36 1.88 0.37 -4.00
N SER A 37 1.66 0.12 -2.70
CA SER A 37 0.37 -0.36 -2.20
C SER A 37 -0.73 0.68 -2.38
N ALA A 38 -0.46 1.95 -2.04
CA ALA A 38 -1.43 3.02 -2.19
C ALA A 38 -1.77 3.28 -3.68
N GLY A 39 -0.75 3.35 -4.54
CA GLY A 39 -0.95 3.52 -5.98
C GLY A 39 -1.66 2.33 -6.62
N SER A 40 -1.16 1.12 -6.40
CA SER A 40 -1.72 -0.09 -7.01
C SER A 40 -3.16 -0.38 -6.54
N SER A 41 -3.43 -0.23 -5.23
CA SER A 41 -4.76 -0.49 -4.69
C SER A 41 -5.81 0.45 -5.27
N THR A 42 -5.48 1.71 -5.48
CA THR A 42 -6.40 2.68 -6.08
C THR A 42 -6.51 2.52 -7.60
N ARG A 43 -5.42 2.18 -8.31
CA ARG A 43 -5.46 1.86 -9.76
C ARG A 43 -6.25 0.60 -10.09
N ILE A 44 -6.29 -0.40 -9.21
CA ILE A 44 -7.20 -1.55 -9.35
C ILE A 44 -8.65 -1.06 -9.44
N GLU A 45 -9.03 -0.04 -8.67
CA GLU A 45 -10.37 0.55 -8.64
C GLU A 45 -10.58 1.67 -9.70
N GLY A 46 -9.55 2.01 -10.49
CA GLY A 46 -9.66 2.92 -11.62
C GLY A 46 -8.99 4.29 -11.48
N ALA A 47 -8.33 4.59 -10.36
CA ALA A 47 -7.49 5.79 -10.22
C ALA A 47 -6.33 5.78 -11.24
N LYS A 48 -5.79 6.95 -11.57
CA LYS A 48 -4.80 7.10 -12.67
C LYS A 48 -3.43 7.62 -12.22
N LEU A 49 -3.22 7.84 -10.91
CA LEU A 49 -1.95 8.37 -10.42
C LEU A 49 -0.80 7.35 -10.62
N SER A 50 0.31 7.84 -11.17
CA SER A 50 1.58 7.11 -11.24
C SER A 50 2.26 7.00 -9.89
N ASP A 51 3.20 6.08 -9.73
CA ASP A 51 3.92 5.91 -8.45
C ASP A 51 4.71 7.17 -8.06
N SER A 52 5.22 7.96 -9.02
CA SER A 52 5.90 9.23 -8.73
C SER A 52 4.94 10.32 -8.22
N GLU A 53 3.71 10.38 -8.73
CA GLU A 53 2.67 11.29 -8.22
C GLU A 53 2.21 10.84 -6.84
N VAL A 54 2.04 9.53 -6.62
CA VAL A 54 1.73 8.95 -5.30
C VAL A 54 2.84 9.25 -4.30
N GLU A 55 4.11 9.13 -4.66
CA GLU A 55 5.24 9.45 -3.78
C GLU A 55 5.22 10.93 -3.37
N THR A 56 4.98 11.82 -4.32
CA THR A 56 4.87 13.27 -4.05
C THR A 56 3.71 13.55 -3.11
N LEU A 57 2.55 12.94 -3.37
CA LEU A 57 1.35 13.11 -2.56
C LEU A 57 1.56 12.62 -1.11
N ILE A 58 2.16 11.44 -0.94
CA ILE A 58 2.44 10.87 0.39
C ILE A 58 3.45 11.75 1.15
N GLY A 59 4.44 12.33 0.47
CA GLY A 59 5.38 13.27 1.06
C GLY A 59 4.73 14.58 1.54
N ASP A 60 3.58 14.94 1.00
CA ASP A 60 2.83 16.16 1.24
C ASP A 60 1.53 15.94 2.07
N LEU A 61 1.33 14.78 2.68
CA LEU A 61 0.09 14.43 3.43
C LEU A 61 -0.29 15.40 4.57
N GLY A 62 0.59 16.35 4.92
CA GLY A 62 0.28 17.46 5.84
C GLY A 62 -0.53 18.60 5.22
N LYS A 63 -0.79 18.59 3.92
CA LYS A 63 -1.61 19.59 3.23
C LYS A 63 -3.10 19.23 3.36
N GLU A 64 -3.90 20.21 3.74
CA GLU A 64 -5.33 20.03 4.04
C GLU A 64 -6.24 19.90 2.78
N SER A 65 -5.71 20.03 1.56
CA SER A 65 -6.52 20.02 0.34
C SER A 65 -5.95 19.12 -0.74
N PHE A 66 -6.79 18.22 -1.25
CA PHE A 66 -6.53 17.39 -2.42
C PHE A 66 -7.31 17.95 -3.62
N GLN A 67 -6.69 17.93 -4.81
CA GLN A 67 -7.26 18.55 -6.02
C GLN A 67 -8.18 17.59 -6.78
N SER A 68 -8.01 16.29 -6.57
CA SER A 68 -8.77 15.27 -7.28
C SER A 68 -9.25 14.15 -6.36
N ARG A 69 -10.25 13.40 -6.82
CA ARG A 69 -10.73 12.19 -6.15
C ARG A 69 -9.64 11.14 -6.04
N ASP A 70 -8.84 10.97 -7.08
CA ASP A 70 -7.75 10.00 -7.11
C ASP A 70 -6.73 10.32 -5.99
N GLU A 71 -6.40 11.60 -5.78
CA GLU A 71 -5.54 12.03 -4.67
C GLU A 71 -6.16 11.74 -3.30
N GLN A 72 -7.47 12.00 -3.13
CA GLN A 72 -8.19 11.69 -1.89
C GLN A 72 -8.17 10.19 -1.58
N GLU A 73 -8.37 9.34 -2.59
CA GLU A 73 -8.37 7.89 -2.44
C GLU A 73 -6.99 7.33 -2.11
N VAL A 74 -5.93 7.83 -2.77
CA VAL A 74 -4.54 7.45 -2.48
C VAL A 74 -4.13 7.89 -1.09
N ALA A 75 -4.42 9.14 -0.70
CA ALA A 75 -4.11 9.67 0.62
C ALA A 75 -4.81 8.88 1.73
N GLY A 76 -6.09 8.56 1.55
CA GLY A 76 -6.86 7.73 2.48
C GLY A 76 -6.29 6.32 2.62
N TYR A 77 -5.91 5.70 1.50
CA TYR A 77 -5.29 4.39 1.53
C TYR A 77 -3.93 4.40 2.22
N ALA A 78 -3.08 5.36 1.91
CA ALA A 78 -1.77 5.51 2.54
C ALA A 78 -1.90 5.72 4.06
N TYR A 79 -2.84 6.58 4.48
CA TYR A 79 -3.12 6.84 5.89
C TYR A 79 -3.54 5.57 6.65
N VAL A 80 -4.51 4.81 6.13
CA VAL A 80 -4.98 3.61 6.80
C VAL A 80 -3.92 2.50 6.81
N MET A 81 -3.12 2.38 5.76
CA MET A 81 -2.01 1.42 5.72
C MET A 81 -0.92 1.75 6.73
N ASP A 82 -0.53 3.02 6.88
CA ASP A 82 0.43 3.44 7.91
C ASP A 82 -0.09 3.14 9.31
N SER A 83 -1.36 3.47 9.59
CA SER A 83 -2.03 3.14 10.85
C SER A 83 -1.98 1.63 11.12
N VAL A 84 -2.36 0.80 10.16
CA VAL A 84 -2.32 -0.66 10.29
C VAL A 84 -0.90 -1.16 10.54
N GLN A 85 0.09 -0.70 9.77
CA GLN A 85 1.48 -1.12 9.93
C GLN A 85 2.11 -0.74 11.27
N THR A 86 1.62 0.32 11.90
CA THR A 86 2.12 0.78 13.21
C THR A 86 1.41 0.15 14.40
N THR A 87 0.12 -0.20 14.25
CA THR A 87 -0.73 -0.63 15.38
C THR A 87 -1.37 -2.02 15.21
N TRP A 88 -0.96 -2.82 14.19
CA TRP A 88 -1.57 -4.11 13.87
C TRP A 88 -1.67 -5.08 15.05
N GLN A 89 -0.76 -4.99 16.04
CA GLN A 89 -0.74 -5.85 17.22
C GLN A 89 -1.99 -5.65 18.09
N ASP A 90 -2.49 -4.42 18.15
CA ASP A 90 -3.64 -4.02 18.95
C ASP A 90 -4.97 -4.10 18.18
N LEU A 91 -4.90 -4.18 16.84
CA LEU A 91 -6.07 -4.23 15.97
C LEU A 91 -6.61 -5.67 15.84
N ARG A 92 -7.75 -5.98 16.45
CA ARG A 92 -8.46 -7.24 16.26
C ARG A 92 -9.61 -7.04 15.27
N ILE A 93 -9.73 -7.96 14.31
CA ILE A 93 -10.82 -7.92 13.32
C ILE A 93 -12.16 -8.00 14.04
N SER A 94 -12.94 -6.93 13.96
CA SER A 94 -14.26 -6.77 14.55
C SER A 94 -15.07 -5.74 13.78
N GLU A 95 -16.37 -5.69 13.95
CA GLU A 95 -17.24 -4.70 13.31
C GLU A 95 -16.74 -3.25 13.54
N ASN A 96 -16.43 -2.90 14.80
CA ASN A 96 -15.93 -1.57 15.14
C ASN A 96 -14.62 -1.23 14.43
N ILE A 97 -13.70 -2.19 14.32
CA ILE A 97 -12.44 -2.00 13.58
C ILE A 97 -12.71 -1.86 12.08
N LEU A 98 -13.62 -2.64 11.50
CA LEU A 98 -14.00 -2.47 10.11
C LEU A 98 -14.56 -1.07 9.85
N PHE A 99 -15.45 -0.59 10.70
CA PHE A 99 -16.00 0.77 10.60
C PHE A 99 -14.94 1.85 10.77
N GLN A 100 -14.00 1.67 11.70
CA GLN A 100 -12.89 2.59 11.88
C GLN A 100 -11.99 2.63 10.64
N LEU A 101 -11.51 1.47 10.19
CA LEU A 101 -10.64 1.39 9.01
C LEU A 101 -11.31 1.94 7.75
N HIS A 102 -12.61 1.72 7.60
CA HIS A 102 -13.38 2.28 6.49
C HIS A 102 -13.53 3.81 6.59
N ARG A 103 -13.78 4.36 7.80
CA ARG A 103 -13.76 5.82 8.02
C ARG A 103 -12.39 6.42 7.69
N ASP A 104 -11.33 5.76 8.11
CA ASP A 104 -9.97 6.21 7.88
C ASP A 104 -9.57 6.13 6.41
N LEU A 105 -10.02 5.08 5.70
CA LEU A 105 -9.84 4.90 4.26
C LEU A 105 -10.49 6.02 3.44
N LEU A 106 -11.68 6.45 3.84
CA LEU A 106 -12.47 7.47 3.14
C LEU A 106 -12.39 8.85 3.80
N ARG A 107 -11.43 9.07 4.71
CA ARG A 107 -11.37 10.30 5.51
C ARG A 107 -11.25 11.59 4.70
N TYR A 108 -10.64 11.50 3.52
CA TYR A 108 -10.42 12.64 2.64
C TYR A 108 -11.45 12.73 1.51
N SER A 109 -12.39 11.79 1.43
CA SER A 109 -13.44 11.79 0.40
C SER A 109 -14.67 12.56 0.84
N ASP A 110 -14.91 13.72 0.25
CA ASP A 110 -16.09 14.53 0.52
C ASP A 110 -17.38 13.82 0.07
N LYS A 111 -17.32 13.09 -1.04
CA LYS A 111 -18.47 12.36 -1.61
C LYS A 111 -18.99 11.27 -0.66
N ASP A 112 -18.09 10.66 0.11
CA ASP A 112 -18.39 9.48 0.91
C ASP A 112 -18.70 9.79 2.38
N GLU A 113 -18.76 11.07 2.75
CA GLU A 113 -18.97 11.53 4.13
C GLU A 113 -20.18 10.90 4.81
N ARG A 114 -21.27 10.71 4.05
CA ARG A 114 -22.56 10.23 4.59
C ARG A 114 -22.58 8.75 4.93
N HIS A 115 -21.73 7.92 4.30
CA HIS A 115 -21.77 6.46 4.45
C HIS A 115 -20.45 5.84 4.90
N ARG A 116 -19.41 6.64 5.13
CA ARG A 116 -18.14 6.13 5.65
C ARG A 116 -18.30 5.56 7.06
N GLY A 117 -17.80 4.33 7.25
CA GLY A 117 -17.86 3.65 8.54
C GLY A 117 -19.25 3.13 8.91
N GLN A 118 -20.09 2.83 7.94
CA GLN A 118 -21.41 2.25 8.11
C GLN A 118 -21.65 1.19 7.04
N TRP A 119 -22.48 0.17 7.36
CA TRP A 119 -22.91 -0.76 6.35
C TRP A 119 -23.70 -0.07 5.24
N LYS A 120 -23.66 -0.64 4.04
CA LYS A 120 -24.41 -0.13 2.90
C LYS A 120 -25.91 -0.10 3.17
N THR A 121 -26.56 0.88 2.59
CA THR A 121 -28.03 1.04 2.63
C THR A 121 -28.68 0.88 1.26
N LEU A 122 -27.87 0.88 0.20
CA LEU A 122 -28.28 0.67 -1.18
C LEU A 122 -27.53 -0.50 -1.78
N ASP A 123 -28.16 -1.18 -2.76
CA ASP A 123 -27.48 -2.23 -3.52
C ASP A 123 -26.25 -1.66 -4.26
N ASN A 124 -25.17 -2.43 -4.28
CA ASN A 124 -23.87 -2.04 -4.83
C ASN A 124 -23.23 -3.20 -5.60
N HIS A 125 -23.98 -3.83 -6.50
CA HIS A 125 -23.46 -4.94 -7.30
C HIS A 125 -22.23 -4.57 -8.11
N VAL A 126 -21.33 -5.53 -8.32
CA VAL A 126 -20.16 -5.34 -9.15
C VAL A 126 -20.59 -5.39 -10.61
N ALA A 127 -20.46 -4.26 -11.30
CA ALA A 127 -20.88 -4.10 -12.68
C ALA A 127 -19.70 -4.21 -13.67
N ALA A 128 -20.00 -4.67 -14.90
CA ALA A 128 -19.07 -4.55 -16.02
C ALA A 128 -19.42 -3.28 -16.82
N PHE A 129 -18.39 -2.59 -17.30
CA PHE A 129 -18.51 -1.41 -18.15
C PHE A 129 -17.80 -1.66 -19.49
N ASP A 130 -18.32 -1.07 -20.57
CA ASP A 130 -17.66 -1.05 -21.87
C ASP A 130 -16.52 -0.01 -21.93
N ALA A 131 -15.91 0.11 -23.11
CA ALA A 131 -14.83 1.08 -23.33
C ALA A 131 -15.31 2.53 -23.23
N GLU A 132 -16.59 2.77 -23.43
CA GLU A 132 -17.27 4.07 -23.35
C GLU A 132 -17.75 4.39 -21.91
N GLY A 133 -17.57 3.45 -20.95
CA GLY A 133 -17.96 3.59 -19.55
C GLY A 133 -19.44 3.33 -19.28
N GLN A 134 -20.18 2.69 -20.21
CA GLN A 134 -21.55 2.28 -20.00
C GLN A 134 -21.63 0.91 -19.33
N GLN A 135 -22.53 0.76 -18.35
CA GLN A 135 -22.73 -0.50 -17.69
C GLN A 135 -23.37 -1.52 -18.65
N ILE A 136 -22.62 -2.59 -18.95
CA ILE A 136 -23.05 -3.67 -19.87
C ILE A 136 -23.62 -4.89 -19.14
N GLY A 137 -23.51 -4.94 -17.80
CA GLY A 137 -24.09 -6.01 -17.00
C GLY A 137 -23.58 -6.03 -15.58
N ILE A 138 -24.16 -6.93 -14.77
CA ILE A 138 -23.71 -7.25 -13.42
C ILE A 138 -22.74 -8.43 -13.50
N VAL A 139 -21.53 -8.25 -13.02
CA VAL A 139 -20.49 -9.29 -12.98
C VAL A 139 -20.74 -10.24 -11.81
N PHE A 140 -21.17 -9.66 -10.69
CA PHE A 140 -21.45 -10.39 -9.45
C PHE A 140 -22.49 -9.64 -8.62
N GLU A 141 -23.53 -10.38 -8.17
CA GLU A 141 -24.55 -9.87 -7.24
C GLU A 141 -24.00 -9.99 -5.82
N THR A 142 -23.89 -8.86 -5.13
CA THR A 142 -23.46 -8.82 -3.74
C THR A 142 -24.64 -9.07 -2.81
N ALA A 143 -24.37 -9.32 -1.54
CA ALA A 143 -25.44 -9.41 -0.53
C ALA A 143 -26.31 -8.13 -0.53
N SER A 144 -27.60 -8.29 -0.27
CA SER A 144 -28.47 -7.14 -0.09
C SER A 144 -28.11 -6.32 1.15
N PRO A 145 -28.50 -5.03 1.23
CA PRO A 145 -28.31 -4.24 2.45
C PRO A 145 -28.91 -4.89 3.70
N PHE A 146 -30.08 -5.54 3.55
CA PHE A 146 -30.74 -6.23 4.65
C PHE A 146 -29.93 -7.41 5.20
N GLU A 147 -29.29 -8.20 4.35
CA GLU A 147 -28.51 -9.37 4.74
C GLU A 147 -27.10 -9.01 5.22
N THR A 148 -26.61 -7.82 4.85
CA THR A 148 -25.20 -7.41 5.04
C THR A 148 -24.75 -7.55 6.50
N SER A 149 -25.50 -7.02 7.46
CA SER A 149 -25.12 -7.06 8.88
C SER A 149 -25.00 -8.49 9.41
N GLN A 150 -25.97 -9.35 9.10
CA GLN A 150 -25.98 -10.74 9.55
C GLN A 150 -24.84 -11.55 8.92
N LEU A 151 -24.60 -11.38 7.62
CA LEU A 151 -23.54 -12.09 6.92
C LEU A 151 -22.14 -11.64 7.41
N MET A 152 -21.97 -10.35 7.72
CA MET A 152 -20.74 -9.85 8.33
C MET A 152 -20.55 -10.39 9.74
N GLU A 153 -21.59 -10.47 10.55
CA GLU A 153 -21.53 -11.08 11.87
C GLU A 153 -21.06 -12.55 11.77
N PHE A 154 -21.62 -13.34 10.86
CA PHE A 154 -21.18 -14.72 10.63
C PHE A 154 -19.71 -14.80 10.21
N LEU A 155 -19.27 -13.95 9.29
CA LEU A 155 -17.88 -13.91 8.83
C LEU A 155 -16.91 -13.54 9.96
N LEU A 156 -17.25 -12.55 10.77
CA LEU A 156 -16.43 -12.08 11.89
C LEU A 156 -16.34 -13.13 13.00
N ASN A 157 -17.48 -13.78 13.33
CA ASN A 157 -17.52 -14.85 14.33
C ASN A 157 -16.72 -16.07 13.86
N TRP A 158 -16.84 -16.45 12.58
CA TRP A 158 -16.02 -17.52 12.00
C TRP A 158 -14.52 -17.17 12.07
N ASN A 159 -14.13 -15.97 11.68
CA ASN A 159 -12.73 -15.55 11.73
C ASN A 159 -12.18 -15.56 13.16
N THR A 160 -12.94 -15.08 14.13
CA THR A 160 -12.56 -15.06 15.55
C THR A 160 -12.35 -16.48 16.08
N LYS A 161 -13.24 -17.42 15.73
CA LYS A 161 -13.13 -18.83 16.11
C LYS A 161 -11.87 -19.47 15.49
N GLU A 162 -11.65 -19.26 14.19
CA GLU A 162 -10.48 -19.79 13.48
C GLU A 162 -9.15 -19.16 13.96
N GLU A 163 -9.18 -17.93 14.50
CA GLU A 163 -7.99 -17.31 15.10
C GLU A 163 -7.68 -17.91 16.48
N ALA A 164 -8.72 -18.27 17.26
CA ALA A 164 -8.57 -18.82 18.62
C ALA A 164 -8.25 -20.32 18.63
N ASP A 165 -8.90 -21.10 17.74
CA ASP A 165 -8.75 -22.55 17.60
C ASP A 165 -8.65 -22.91 16.11
N PRO A 166 -7.46 -22.79 15.51
CA PRO A 166 -7.30 -22.88 14.06
C PRO A 166 -7.42 -24.32 13.56
N ILE A 167 -8.43 -24.54 12.69
CA ILE A 167 -8.58 -25.73 11.86
C ILE A 167 -7.87 -25.52 10.51
N LEU A 168 -7.96 -24.29 9.99
CA LEU A 168 -7.36 -23.92 8.72
C LEU A 168 -5.97 -23.30 8.92
N HIS A 169 -5.11 -23.55 7.94
CA HIS A 169 -3.87 -22.81 7.84
C HIS A 169 -4.14 -21.29 7.75
N PRO A 170 -3.37 -20.40 8.42
CA PRO A 170 -3.64 -18.94 8.43
C PRO A 170 -3.82 -18.33 7.04
N LEU A 171 -3.02 -18.75 6.04
CA LEU A 171 -3.16 -18.26 4.66
C LEU A 171 -4.50 -18.66 4.01
N LEU A 172 -5.03 -19.83 4.33
CA LEU A 172 -6.34 -20.26 3.85
C LEU A 172 -7.44 -19.46 4.51
N ARG A 173 -7.38 -19.26 5.84
CA ARG A 173 -8.30 -18.41 6.58
C ARG A 173 -8.35 -17.00 5.99
N ILE A 174 -7.18 -16.38 5.73
CA ILE A 174 -7.09 -15.04 5.15
C ILE A 174 -7.70 -15.00 3.75
N ALA A 175 -7.37 -15.97 2.90
CA ALA A 175 -7.92 -16.04 1.54
C ALA A 175 -9.44 -16.19 1.55
N ILE A 176 -9.99 -17.07 2.39
CA ILE A 176 -11.45 -17.30 2.52
C ILE A 176 -12.11 -16.04 3.06
N PHE A 177 -11.58 -15.43 4.12
CA PHE A 177 -12.12 -14.19 4.67
C PHE A 177 -12.22 -13.11 3.59
N ASN A 178 -11.15 -12.91 2.82
CA ASN A 178 -11.11 -11.89 1.78
C ASN A 178 -12.17 -12.08 0.69
N VAL A 179 -12.30 -13.29 0.13
CA VAL A 179 -13.27 -13.51 -0.94
C VAL A 179 -14.72 -13.45 -0.44
N VAL A 180 -14.99 -13.88 0.78
CA VAL A 180 -16.33 -13.78 1.40
C VAL A 180 -16.67 -12.33 1.72
N PHE A 181 -15.72 -11.56 2.27
CA PHE A 181 -15.88 -10.12 2.47
C PHE A 181 -16.23 -9.40 1.16
N LEU A 182 -15.51 -9.71 0.08
CA LEU A 182 -15.78 -9.14 -1.25
C LEU A 182 -17.11 -9.60 -1.85
N ALA A 183 -17.58 -10.79 -1.50
CA ALA A 183 -18.91 -11.28 -1.92
C ALA A 183 -20.04 -10.58 -1.17
N ILE A 184 -19.89 -10.36 0.13
CA ILE A 184 -20.85 -9.59 0.93
C ILE A 184 -20.86 -8.13 0.46
N HIS A 185 -19.67 -7.56 0.20
CA HIS A 185 -19.49 -6.18 -0.26
C HIS A 185 -20.15 -5.17 0.68
N PRO A 186 -19.75 -5.13 1.97
CA PRO A 186 -20.60 -4.60 3.04
C PRO A 186 -20.72 -3.06 3.05
N PHE A 187 -19.84 -2.33 2.41
CA PHE A 187 -19.85 -0.87 2.38
C PHE A 187 -20.36 -0.32 1.05
N GLN A 188 -20.82 0.91 1.03
CA GLN A 188 -21.35 1.52 -0.21
C GLN A 188 -20.25 1.75 -1.26
N ASP A 189 -19.03 2.09 -0.83
CA ASP A 189 -17.81 2.22 -1.63
C ASP A 189 -16.59 1.73 -0.81
N GLY A 190 -15.43 1.55 -1.45
CA GLY A 190 -14.16 1.24 -0.79
C GLY A 190 -13.96 -0.24 -0.38
N ASN A 191 -14.88 -1.15 -0.73
CA ASN A 191 -14.77 -2.56 -0.33
C ASN A 191 -13.50 -3.24 -0.86
N GLY A 192 -13.13 -3.02 -2.11
CA GLY A 192 -11.91 -3.58 -2.69
C GLY A 192 -10.66 -3.07 -1.98
N ARG A 193 -10.56 -1.77 -1.76
CA ARG A 193 -9.45 -1.13 -1.03
C ARG A 193 -9.37 -1.64 0.40
N LEU A 194 -10.50 -1.67 1.12
CA LEU A 194 -10.55 -2.16 2.50
C LEU A 194 -10.21 -3.65 2.59
N SER A 195 -10.64 -4.49 1.65
CA SER A 195 -10.29 -5.91 1.64
C SER A 195 -8.79 -6.14 1.57
N ARG A 196 -8.05 -5.30 0.84
CA ARG A 196 -6.58 -5.36 0.75
C ARG A 196 -5.91 -4.87 2.05
N VAL A 197 -6.43 -3.82 2.67
CA VAL A 197 -5.99 -3.38 4.01
C VAL A 197 -6.20 -4.49 5.05
N LEU A 198 -7.38 -5.14 5.05
CA LEU A 198 -7.69 -6.25 5.96
C LEU A 198 -6.78 -7.46 5.69
N THR A 199 -6.48 -7.76 4.43
CA THR A 199 -5.54 -8.82 4.07
C THR A 199 -4.16 -8.55 4.68
N ASN A 200 -3.65 -7.32 4.56
CA ASN A 200 -2.37 -6.92 5.14
C ASN A 200 -2.40 -7.04 6.67
N LEU A 201 -3.43 -6.51 7.33
CA LEU A 201 -3.61 -6.65 8.79
C LEU A 201 -3.61 -8.11 9.23
N MET A 202 -4.37 -8.98 8.56
CA MET A 202 -4.47 -10.40 8.91
C MET A 202 -3.13 -11.13 8.67
N LEU A 203 -2.38 -10.78 7.63
CA LEU A 203 -1.03 -11.31 7.38
C LEU A 203 -0.08 -10.94 8.50
N LEU A 204 -0.03 -9.66 8.91
CA LEU A 204 0.81 -9.18 10.00
C LEU A 204 0.49 -9.91 11.31
N ARG A 205 -0.79 -9.99 11.67
CA ARG A 205 -1.27 -10.71 12.87
C ARG A 205 -0.93 -12.20 12.84
N SER A 206 -0.90 -12.80 11.64
CA SER A 206 -0.51 -14.21 11.46
C SER A 206 1.02 -14.39 11.37
N GLY A 207 1.79 -13.32 11.58
CA GLY A 207 3.25 -13.33 11.66
C GLY A 207 3.97 -13.28 10.31
N TYR A 208 3.28 -12.97 9.22
CA TYR A 208 3.88 -12.69 7.90
C TYR A 208 4.33 -11.23 7.84
N THR A 209 5.23 -10.83 8.75
CA THR A 209 5.65 -9.44 8.94
C THR A 209 6.40 -8.84 7.76
N TYR A 210 6.94 -9.66 6.86
CA TYR A 210 7.52 -9.21 5.61
C TYR A 210 6.52 -8.50 4.68
N ALA A 211 5.20 -8.71 4.89
CA ALA A 211 4.15 -8.04 4.12
C ALA A 211 4.18 -6.50 4.23
N SER A 212 4.78 -5.95 5.29
CA SER A 212 5.01 -4.50 5.41
C SER A 212 6.08 -3.95 4.47
N TYR A 213 6.86 -4.80 3.82
CA TYR A 213 8.05 -4.42 3.04
C TYR A 213 7.96 -4.75 1.55
N ALA A 214 6.82 -5.28 1.12
CA ALA A 214 6.51 -5.55 -0.28
C ALA A 214 5.02 -5.44 -0.54
N SER A 215 4.63 -4.79 -1.63
CA SER A 215 3.22 -4.60 -1.99
C SER A 215 2.63 -5.87 -2.61
N LEU A 216 1.60 -6.43 -1.97
CA LEU A 216 0.74 -7.47 -2.56
C LEU A 216 -0.19 -6.86 -3.62
N GLU A 217 -0.62 -5.63 -3.41
CA GLU A 217 -1.49 -4.85 -4.29
C GLU A 217 -0.85 -4.64 -5.67
N SER A 218 0.46 -4.38 -5.70
CA SER A 218 1.21 -4.27 -6.95
C SER A 218 1.23 -5.59 -7.73
N VAL A 219 1.31 -6.73 -7.05
CA VAL A 219 1.18 -8.05 -7.70
C VAL A 219 -0.22 -8.27 -8.25
N VAL A 220 -1.25 -7.90 -7.48
CA VAL A 220 -2.66 -8.00 -7.91
C VAL A 220 -2.93 -7.10 -9.11
N GLU A 221 -2.46 -5.85 -9.10
CA GLU A 221 -2.61 -4.90 -10.21
C GLU A 221 -2.04 -5.45 -11.51
N HIS A 222 -0.81 -5.98 -11.46
CA HIS A 222 -0.15 -6.59 -12.64
C HIS A 222 -0.87 -7.83 -13.15
N ASN A 223 -1.71 -8.47 -12.33
CA ASN A 223 -2.48 -9.67 -12.66
C ASN A 223 -3.99 -9.44 -12.54
N LYS A 224 -4.45 -8.21 -12.83
CA LYS A 224 -5.81 -7.74 -12.58
C LYS A 224 -6.89 -8.64 -13.21
N GLU A 225 -6.69 -9.11 -14.43
CA GLU A 225 -7.62 -10.01 -15.10
C GLU A 225 -7.75 -11.37 -14.39
N ALA A 226 -6.60 -11.97 -14.02
CA ALA A 226 -6.58 -13.24 -13.30
C ALA A 226 -7.20 -13.10 -11.89
N TYR A 227 -6.99 -11.95 -11.24
CA TYR A 227 -7.61 -11.61 -9.95
C TYR A 227 -9.14 -11.62 -10.04
N TYR A 228 -9.72 -10.87 -10.97
CA TYR A 228 -11.18 -10.84 -11.13
C TYR A 228 -11.76 -12.17 -11.59
N LEU A 229 -11.04 -12.90 -12.46
CA LEU A 229 -11.46 -14.22 -12.89
C LEU A 229 -11.51 -15.23 -11.73
N ALA A 230 -10.49 -15.22 -10.88
CA ALA A 230 -10.43 -16.09 -9.69
C ALA A 230 -11.55 -15.77 -8.69
N LEU A 231 -11.75 -14.48 -8.39
CA LEU A 231 -12.87 -14.02 -7.56
C LEU A 231 -14.20 -14.51 -8.11
N ARG A 232 -14.50 -14.23 -9.39
CA ARG A 232 -15.76 -14.57 -10.02
C ARG A 232 -16.02 -16.08 -9.98
N ARG A 233 -15.02 -16.89 -10.34
CA ARG A 233 -15.16 -18.36 -10.32
C ARG A 233 -15.54 -18.90 -8.94
N THR A 234 -14.87 -18.39 -7.91
CA THR A 234 -15.17 -18.80 -6.54
C THR A 234 -16.53 -18.30 -6.08
N GLN A 235 -16.87 -17.02 -6.30
CA GLN A 235 -18.11 -16.42 -5.85
C GLN A 235 -19.36 -17.03 -6.49
N ILE A 236 -19.32 -17.40 -7.78
CA ILE A 236 -20.44 -18.07 -8.45
C ILE A 236 -20.72 -19.46 -7.87
N SER A 237 -19.77 -20.09 -7.21
CA SER A 237 -19.93 -21.39 -6.57
C SER A 237 -20.63 -21.34 -5.21
N PHE A 238 -20.78 -20.15 -4.61
CA PHE A 238 -21.40 -19.98 -3.30
C PHE A 238 -22.87 -20.41 -3.31
N GLY A 239 -23.34 -20.99 -2.20
CA GLY A 239 -24.69 -21.52 -2.09
C GLY A 239 -24.91 -22.89 -2.76
N LYS A 240 -23.86 -23.45 -3.38
CA LYS A 240 -23.82 -24.80 -3.96
C LYS A 240 -22.69 -25.59 -3.30
N THR A 241 -21.91 -26.32 -4.07
CA THR A 241 -20.63 -26.89 -3.62
C THR A 241 -19.58 -25.81 -3.79
N SER A 242 -19.30 -25.02 -2.73
CA SER A 242 -18.37 -23.90 -2.78
C SER A 242 -16.97 -24.36 -3.23
N ASP A 243 -16.51 -23.82 -4.36
CA ASP A 243 -15.17 -24.07 -4.92
C ASP A 243 -14.22 -22.93 -4.55
N TRP A 244 -13.42 -23.14 -3.52
CA TRP A 244 -12.44 -22.18 -3.02
C TRP A 244 -11.14 -22.18 -3.82
N GLU A 245 -10.88 -23.22 -4.60
CA GLU A 245 -9.57 -23.47 -5.22
C GLU A 245 -9.12 -22.31 -6.15
N PRO A 246 -9.97 -21.77 -7.06
CA PRO A 246 -9.52 -20.73 -7.98
C PRO A 246 -8.97 -19.50 -7.24
N TRP A 247 -9.68 -19.05 -6.20
CA TRP A 247 -9.24 -17.91 -5.40
C TRP A 247 -8.03 -18.21 -4.53
N VAL A 248 -8.04 -19.31 -3.80
CA VAL A 248 -6.95 -19.71 -2.91
C VAL A 248 -5.64 -19.87 -3.69
N ILE A 249 -5.68 -20.50 -4.85
CA ILE A 249 -4.48 -20.68 -5.69
C ILE A 249 -3.98 -19.34 -6.22
N PHE A 250 -4.87 -18.44 -6.66
CA PHE A 250 -4.48 -17.10 -7.06
C PHE A 250 -3.79 -16.35 -5.90
N PHE A 251 -4.42 -16.33 -4.72
CA PHE A 251 -3.90 -15.67 -3.53
C PHE A 251 -2.50 -16.16 -3.13
N LEU A 252 -2.32 -17.48 -3.04
CA LEU A 252 -1.03 -18.08 -2.69
C LEU A 252 0.06 -17.80 -3.74
N ARG A 253 -0.28 -17.79 -5.03
CA ARG A 253 0.64 -17.41 -6.11
C ARG A 253 1.01 -15.93 -6.04
N ALA A 254 0.06 -15.06 -5.74
CA ALA A 254 0.32 -13.64 -5.54
C ALA A 254 1.28 -13.40 -4.37
N MET A 255 1.08 -14.08 -3.23
CA MET A 255 2.00 -14.03 -2.09
C MET A 255 3.41 -14.54 -2.45
N LYS A 256 3.52 -15.64 -3.20
CA LYS A 256 4.82 -16.14 -3.68
C LYS A 256 5.52 -15.11 -4.58
N SER A 257 4.77 -14.45 -5.47
CA SER A 257 5.31 -13.39 -6.33
C SER A 257 5.75 -12.16 -5.52
N GLN A 258 4.99 -11.76 -4.50
CA GLN A 258 5.36 -10.71 -3.55
C GLN A 258 6.71 -11.01 -2.89
N ILE A 259 6.89 -12.25 -2.42
CA ILE A 259 8.15 -12.71 -1.82
C ILE A 259 9.31 -12.63 -2.83
N GLY A 260 9.10 -13.07 -4.07
CA GLY A 260 10.10 -12.98 -5.13
C GLY A 260 10.60 -11.55 -5.34
N ARG A 261 9.69 -10.60 -5.47
CA ARG A 261 10.02 -9.16 -5.60
C ARG A 261 10.78 -8.62 -4.38
N LEU A 262 10.42 -9.05 -3.17
CA LEU A 262 11.14 -8.65 -1.97
C LEU A 262 12.56 -9.21 -1.93
N LYS A 263 12.76 -10.49 -2.27
CA LYS A 263 14.09 -11.12 -2.38
C LYS A 263 14.99 -10.36 -3.37
N GLU A 264 14.50 -10.05 -4.56
CA GLU A 264 15.23 -9.28 -5.56
C GLU A 264 15.63 -7.88 -5.07
N ARG A 265 14.78 -7.22 -4.29
CA ARG A 265 15.10 -5.90 -3.70
C ARG A 265 16.17 -6.01 -2.63
N LEU A 266 16.10 -7.03 -1.79
CA LEU A 266 17.11 -7.29 -0.76
C LEU A 266 18.48 -7.62 -1.38
N GLU A 267 18.53 -8.40 -2.47
CA GLU A 267 19.76 -8.70 -3.19
C GLU A 267 20.37 -7.43 -3.79
N ARG A 268 19.56 -6.62 -4.49
CA ARG A 268 20.01 -5.32 -5.03
C ARG A 268 20.54 -4.38 -3.94
N SER A 269 19.91 -4.34 -2.77
CA SER A 269 20.37 -3.53 -1.64
C SER A 269 21.71 -4.00 -1.05
N ARG A 270 22.07 -5.29 -1.23
CA ARG A 270 23.36 -5.85 -0.81
C ARG A 270 24.46 -5.62 -1.83
N GLU A 271 24.13 -5.66 -3.12
CA GLU A 271 25.07 -5.49 -4.23
C GLU A 271 25.47 -4.02 -4.44
N THR A 272 24.61 -3.09 -4.08
CA THR A 272 24.95 -1.67 -4.07
C THR A 272 25.53 -1.35 -2.69
N PRO A 273 26.87 -1.16 -2.54
CA PRO A 273 27.41 -0.69 -1.27
C PRO A 273 26.67 0.61 -0.93
N SER A 274 26.13 0.67 0.28
CA SER A 274 25.46 1.86 0.78
C SER A 274 26.30 3.09 0.42
N VAL A 275 25.84 3.86 -0.56
CA VAL A 275 26.20 5.27 -0.61
C VAL A 275 25.84 5.80 0.76
N SER A 276 26.81 6.33 1.47
CA SER A 276 26.81 6.76 2.87
C SER A 276 25.44 7.27 3.36
N PRO A 277 25.09 7.05 4.61
CA PRO A 277 23.77 7.40 5.13
C PRO A 277 23.45 8.85 4.82
N ILE A 278 22.50 9.05 3.91
CA ILE A 278 21.91 10.37 3.72
C ILE A 278 21.15 10.63 5.00
N SER A 279 21.61 11.60 5.74
CA SER A 279 21.16 11.93 7.09
C SER A 279 19.63 11.92 7.24
N ASP A 280 19.18 11.34 8.32
CA ASP A 280 17.77 11.13 8.73
C ASP A 280 16.86 12.39 8.75
N ASN A 281 17.36 13.59 8.32
CA ASN A 281 16.67 14.87 8.44
C ASN A 281 16.51 15.67 7.14
N LEU A 282 16.95 15.15 5.98
CA LEU A 282 16.84 15.92 4.74
C LEU A 282 15.50 15.65 4.03
N SER A 283 14.86 16.73 3.58
CA SER A 283 13.68 16.62 2.70
C SER A 283 14.04 15.93 1.37
N PRO A 284 13.09 15.28 0.67
CA PRO A 284 13.34 14.57 -0.59
C PRO A 284 14.05 15.43 -1.65
N LEU A 285 13.71 16.73 -1.71
CA LEU A 285 14.36 17.69 -2.63
C LEU A 285 15.79 18.02 -2.19
N ALA A 286 16.05 18.12 -0.88
CA ALA A 286 17.40 18.33 -0.35
C ALA A 286 18.29 17.11 -0.58
N GLY A 287 17.74 15.89 -0.48
CA GLY A 287 18.46 14.66 -0.84
C GLY A 287 18.88 14.63 -2.31
N ARG A 288 17.95 14.90 -3.24
CA ARG A 288 18.27 15.00 -4.69
C ARG A 288 19.31 16.09 -4.99
N LEU A 289 19.23 17.20 -4.27
CA LEU A 289 20.18 18.30 -4.39
C LEU A 289 21.58 17.90 -3.90
N LEU A 290 21.66 17.14 -2.81
CA LEU A 290 22.91 16.60 -2.27
C LEU A 290 23.56 15.58 -3.21
N ASP A 291 22.76 14.71 -3.83
CA ASP A 291 23.24 13.75 -4.83
C ASP A 291 23.82 14.44 -6.05
N LEU A 292 23.19 15.51 -6.55
CA LEU A 292 23.73 16.33 -7.61
C LEU A 292 25.05 17.01 -7.20
N LEU A 293 25.13 17.54 -5.97
CA LEU A 293 26.36 18.12 -5.44
C LEU A 293 27.49 17.10 -5.35
N LYS A 294 27.20 15.87 -4.91
CA LYS A 294 28.19 14.77 -4.84
C LYS A 294 28.67 14.36 -6.22
N THR A 295 27.76 14.31 -7.20
CA THR A 295 28.05 13.87 -8.56
C THR A 295 28.86 14.93 -9.35
N GLN A 296 28.53 16.21 -9.18
CA GLN A 296 29.11 17.30 -9.97
C GLN A 296 30.22 18.05 -9.22
N GLY A 297 30.42 17.77 -7.94
CA GLY A 297 31.45 18.40 -7.10
C GLY A 297 31.08 19.81 -6.62
N SER A 298 30.35 20.59 -7.40
CA SER A 298 29.84 21.92 -7.01
C SER A 298 28.61 22.29 -7.85
N LEU A 299 27.71 23.12 -7.29
CA LEU A 299 26.49 23.53 -7.95
C LEU A 299 26.08 24.95 -7.55
N THR A 300 25.63 25.75 -8.50
CA THR A 300 24.97 27.02 -8.24
C THR A 300 23.48 26.85 -8.12
N VAL A 301 22.77 27.80 -7.49
CA VAL A 301 21.31 27.78 -7.44
C VAL A 301 20.67 27.78 -8.83
N ARG A 302 21.32 28.41 -9.82
CA ARG A 302 20.81 28.46 -11.19
C ARG A 302 20.86 27.08 -11.85
N GLU A 303 21.99 26.41 -11.78
CA GLU A 303 22.16 25.06 -12.32
C GLU A 303 21.20 24.05 -11.64
N ALA A 304 20.99 24.17 -10.32
CA ALA A 304 20.04 23.37 -9.60
C ALA A 304 18.58 23.60 -10.07
N VAL A 305 18.21 24.85 -10.39
CA VAL A 305 16.88 25.16 -10.97
C VAL A 305 16.71 24.47 -12.32
N GLU A 306 17.73 24.54 -13.18
CA GLU A 306 17.69 23.96 -14.52
C GLU A 306 17.61 22.41 -14.49
N GLN A 307 18.31 21.77 -13.53
CA GLN A 307 18.37 20.30 -13.47
C GLN A 307 17.23 19.66 -12.67
N LEU A 308 16.74 20.32 -11.61
CA LEU A 308 15.68 19.77 -10.75
C LEU A 308 14.30 20.29 -11.11
N ASN A 309 14.20 21.25 -12.04
CA ASN A 309 12.95 21.92 -12.42
C ASN A 309 12.14 22.42 -11.21
N ALA A 310 12.83 22.96 -10.20
CA ALA A 310 12.23 23.37 -8.94
C ALA A 310 12.35 24.90 -8.74
N ASN A 311 11.45 25.46 -7.92
CA ASN A 311 11.44 26.89 -7.65
C ASN A 311 12.74 27.36 -7.00
N ARG A 312 13.26 28.50 -7.48
CA ARG A 312 14.53 29.08 -7.03
C ARG A 312 14.59 29.36 -5.53
N ASN A 313 13.50 29.82 -4.94
CA ASN A 313 13.47 30.12 -3.50
C ASN A 313 13.47 28.82 -2.70
N THR A 314 12.68 27.84 -3.09
CA THR A 314 12.69 26.50 -2.48
C THR A 314 14.07 25.86 -2.53
N LEU A 315 14.79 25.96 -3.65
CA LEU A 315 16.15 25.42 -3.76
C LEU A 315 17.17 26.18 -2.88
N LYS A 316 17.01 27.49 -2.70
CA LYS A 316 17.84 28.24 -1.75
C LYS A 316 17.63 27.78 -0.31
N ASP A 317 16.38 27.54 0.07
CA ASP A 317 16.03 27.04 1.41
C ASP A 317 16.65 25.64 1.60
N LYS A 318 16.61 24.78 0.56
CA LYS A 318 17.25 23.45 0.59
C LYS A 318 18.77 23.49 0.62
N PHE A 319 19.40 24.42 -0.06
CA PHE A 319 20.83 24.65 0.08
C PHE A 319 21.18 25.12 1.50
N THR A 320 20.35 25.97 2.11
CA THR A 320 20.55 26.40 3.51
C THR A 320 20.39 25.20 4.46
N GLU A 321 19.37 24.39 4.28
CA GLU A 321 19.16 23.12 5.01
C GLU A 321 20.40 22.21 4.94
N LEU A 322 20.99 22.04 3.74
CA LEU A 322 22.20 21.22 3.54
C LEU A 322 23.45 21.82 4.22
N VAL A 323 23.55 23.13 4.28
CA VAL A 323 24.67 23.83 4.95
C VAL A 323 24.51 23.75 6.48
N GLU A 324 23.32 24.00 7.01
CA GLU A 324 23.03 23.95 8.44
C GLU A 324 23.15 22.52 8.99
N SER A 325 22.81 21.52 8.20
CA SER A 325 22.97 20.10 8.54
C SER A 325 24.39 19.56 8.32
N GLY A 326 25.33 20.39 7.87
CA GLY A 326 26.74 20.02 7.69
C GLY A 326 27.04 19.14 6.45
N HIS A 327 26.10 19.03 5.50
CA HIS A 327 26.25 18.21 4.29
C HIS A 327 26.88 18.96 3.13
N ALA A 328 26.80 20.30 3.13
CA ALA A 328 27.36 21.15 2.12
C ALA A 328 28.00 22.40 2.73
N GLU A 329 28.93 23.03 2.00
CA GLU A 329 29.46 24.35 2.30
C GLU A 329 29.11 25.33 1.18
N ARG A 330 28.83 26.56 1.58
CA ARG A 330 28.67 27.66 0.61
C ARG A 330 29.96 28.37 0.42
N ARG A 331 30.39 28.55 -0.85
CA ARG A 331 31.57 29.30 -1.25
C ARG A 331 31.20 30.45 -2.19
N GLY A 332 31.98 31.50 -2.15
CA GLY A 332 31.80 32.72 -2.95
C GLY A 332 30.76 33.69 -2.38
N LYS A 333 30.66 34.88 -2.99
CA LYS A 333 29.71 35.94 -2.60
C LYS A 333 28.89 36.42 -3.80
N GLY A 334 27.67 36.87 -3.54
CA GLY A 334 26.80 37.49 -4.56
C GLY A 334 26.41 36.51 -5.67
N ARG A 335 26.47 36.96 -6.93
CA ARG A 335 26.02 36.17 -8.10
C ARG A 335 26.94 34.97 -8.44
N GLY A 336 28.17 34.92 -7.89
CA GLY A 336 29.11 33.83 -8.07
C GLY A 336 29.11 32.80 -6.90
N ALA A 337 28.14 32.82 -6.01
CA ALA A 337 28.05 31.87 -4.91
C ALA A 337 27.67 30.48 -5.44
N TYR A 338 28.42 29.47 -5.02
CA TYR A 338 28.17 28.06 -5.32
C TYR A 338 28.25 27.22 -4.03
N TYR A 339 27.71 26.01 -4.10
CA TYR A 339 27.69 25.06 -3.00
C TYR A 339 28.52 23.83 -3.38
N ARG A 340 29.13 23.21 -2.39
CA ARG A 340 29.95 21.99 -2.53
C ARG A 340 29.58 21.01 -1.44
N ALA A 341 29.47 19.72 -1.79
CA ALA A 341 29.26 18.67 -0.79
C ALA A 341 30.50 18.57 0.12
N LEU A 342 30.28 18.43 1.41
CA LEU A 342 31.33 18.08 2.37
C LEU A 342 31.55 16.56 2.33
N PRO A 343 32.81 16.08 2.47
CA PRO A 343 33.05 14.66 2.65
C PRO A 343 32.36 14.20 3.95
N GLY A 344 31.52 13.16 3.83
CA GLY A 344 30.84 12.57 4.97
C GLY A 344 31.76 11.71 5.81
#